data_4e395ae295fe4cbf09762e88a8e855f2
#
_entry.id   4e395ae295fe4cbf09762e88a8e855f2
#
_cell.length_a   1.000
_cell.length_b   1.000
_cell.length_c   1.000
_cell.angle_alpha   90.00
_cell.angle_beta   90.00
_cell.angle_gamma   90.00
#
_symmetry.space_group_name_H-M   'P 1'
#
loop_
_entity.id
_entity.type
_entity.pdbx_description
1 polymer ?
#
loop_
_entity_poly.entity_id
_entity_poly.type
_entity_poly.pdbx_seq_one_letter_code
_entity_poly.pdbx_strand_id
1 'polypeptide(L)'
;MTIRVGINGFGRMGRLGVRAGWASDSYAVVQVNEIAADAAGSAHLLKFDSVHGTWPVECSADADGMRIGDAGIAYSSNAAIEDTDWSGCDIVIEATGKHHKKQI
;
A
#
# COMPACT_ATOMS: atom_id res chain seq x y z
N MET A 1 2.42 -19.84 -7.46
CA MET A 1 1.28 -19.24 -6.72
C MET A 1 1.70 -17.87 -6.18
N THR A 2 0.90 -16.86 -6.40
CA THR A 2 1.21 -15.51 -5.94
C THR A 2 0.43 -15.20 -4.66
N ILE A 3 1.14 -14.74 -3.64
CA ILE A 3 0.52 -14.33 -2.37
C ILE A 3 -0.05 -12.93 -2.55
N ARG A 4 -1.31 -12.75 -2.21
CA ARG A 4 -1.98 -11.44 -2.29
C ARG A 4 -1.79 -10.71 -0.97
N VAL A 5 -1.21 -9.52 -1.05
CA VAL A 5 -0.81 -8.75 0.12
C VAL A 5 -1.64 -7.48 0.23
N GLY A 6 -2.16 -7.24 1.43
CA GLY A 6 -2.74 -5.97 1.80
C GLY A 6 -1.80 -5.21 2.72
N ILE A 7 -1.85 -3.87 2.66
CA ILE A 7 -1.00 -3.03 3.51
C ILE A 7 -1.90 -2.09 4.30
N ASN A 8 -1.84 -2.19 5.62
CA ASN A 8 -2.53 -1.26 6.50
C ASN A 8 -1.53 -0.20 6.96
N GLY A 9 -1.69 1.00 6.45
CA GLY A 9 -0.77 2.10 6.67
C GLY A 9 0.21 2.26 5.52
N PHE A 10 0.01 3.32 4.72
CA PHE A 10 0.82 3.54 3.52
C PHE A 10 1.73 4.75 3.70
N GLY A 11 2.39 4.81 4.85
CA GLY A 11 3.44 5.77 5.12
C GLY A 11 4.74 5.34 4.45
N ARG A 12 5.85 5.91 4.91
CA ARG A 12 7.16 5.64 4.30
C ARG A 12 7.49 4.15 4.24
N MET A 13 7.29 3.43 5.34
CA MET A 13 7.65 2.02 5.39
C MET A 13 6.82 1.18 4.43
N GLY A 14 5.51 1.43 4.37
CA GLY A 14 4.63 0.73 3.44
C GLY A 14 5.00 1.01 1.99
N ARG A 15 5.28 2.27 1.67
CA ARG A 15 5.67 2.66 0.31
C ARG A 15 7.01 2.05 -0.10
N LEU A 16 8.00 2.05 0.79
CA LEU A 16 9.29 1.44 0.49
C LEU A 16 9.17 -0.06 0.28
N GLY A 17 8.30 -0.71 1.06
CA GLY A 17 8.03 -2.13 0.89
C GLY A 17 7.46 -2.45 -0.49
N VAL A 18 6.54 -1.63 -0.97
CA VAL A 18 5.96 -1.80 -2.30
C VAL A 18 7.03 -1.65 -3.38
N ARG A 19 7.85 -0.59 -3.30
CA ARG A 19 8.92 -0.37 -4.28
C ARG A 19 9.91 -1.54 -4.30
N ALA A 20 10.33 -1.99 -3.14
CA ALA A 20 11.33 -3.04 -3.02
C ALA A 20 10.84 -4.37 -3.56
N GLY A 21 9.55 -4.68 -3.35
CA GLY A 21 9.01 -5.98 -3.73
C GLY A 21 8.25 -6.01 -5.04
N TRP A 22 8.15 -4.88 -5.74
CA TRP A 22 7.25 -4.78 -6.90
C TRP A 22 7.59 -5.77 -8.02
N ALA A 23 8.87 -6.02 -8.25
CA ALA A 23 9.30 -6.93 -9.31
C ALA A 23 9.24 -8.40 -8.91
N SER A 24 8.89 -8.71 -7.66
CA SER A 24 8.83 -10.10 -7.21
C SER A 24 7.63 -10.83 -7.81
N ASP A 25 7.83 -12.08 -8.20
CA ASP A 25 6.74 -12.96 -8.64
C ASP A 25 6.09 -13.71 -7.47
N SER A 26 6.66 -13.60 -6.28
CA SER A 26 6.21 -14.36 -5.11
C SER A 26 4.97 -13.78 -4.48
N TYR A 27 4.77 -12.45 -4.59
CA TYR A 27 3.61 -11.80 -4.01
C TYR A 27 3.21 -10.57 -4.82
N ALA A 28 1.96 -10.14 -4.63
CA ALA A 28 1.43 -8.96 -5.29
C ALA A 28 0.66 -8.13 -4.28
N VAL A 29 0.90 -6.83 -4.24
CA VAL A 29 0.12 -5.91 -3.43
C VAL A 29 -1.20 -5.66 -4.15
N VAL A 30 -2.31 -5.94 -3.47
CA VAL A 30 -3.64 -5.83 -4.08
C VAL A 30 -4.55 -4.84 -3.35
N GLN A 31 -4.16 -4.41 -2.15
CA GLN A 31 -5.02 -3.57 -1.33
C GLN A 31 -4.20 -2.72 -0.37
N VAL A 32 -4.60 -1.45 -0.20
CA VAL A 32 -3.97 -0.52 0.73
C VAL A 32 -5.05 0.21 1.51
N ASN A 33 -4.85 0.38 2.80
CA ASN A 33 -5.68 1.23 3.64
C ASN A 33 -4.81 2.31 4.28
N GLU A 34 -5.19 3.57 4.13
CA GLU A 34 -4.43 4.70 4.66
C GLU A 34 -5.37 5.86 5.00
N ILE A 35 -5.22 6.43 6.19
CA ILE A 35 -6.10 7.50 6.66
C ILE A 35 -5.52 8.91 6.46
N ALA A 36 -4.22 9.03 6.26
CA ALA A 36 -3.56 10.34 6.19
C ALA A 36 -3.55 10.94 4.79
N ALA A 37 -3.80 10.14 3.75
CA ALA A 37 -3.79 10.60 2.37
C ALA A 37 -4.83 9.82 1.56
N ASP A 38 -5.33 10.43 0.50
CA ASP A 38 -6.22 9.74 -0.42
C ASP A 38 -5.38 8.93 -1.45
N ALA A 39 -6.08 8.25 -2.36
CA ALA A 39 -5.40 7.40 -3.34
C ALA A 39 -4.47 8.21 -4.24
N ALA A 40 -4.88 9.39 -4.67
CA ALA A 40 -4.06 10.25 -5.52
C ALA A 40 -2.80 10.73 -4.78
N GLY A 41 -2.95 11.14 -3.53
CA GLY A 41 -1.83 11.56 -2.69
C GLY A 41 -0.86 10.43 -2.42
N SER A 42 -1.37 9.25 -2.14
CA SER A 42 -0.53 8.07 -1.91
C SER A 42 0.20 7.64 -3.17
N ALA A 43 -0.46 7.68 -4.32
CA ALA A 43 0.19 7.37 -5.60
C ALA A 43 1.33 8.36 -5.88
N HIS A 44 1.10 9.65 -5.64
CA HIS A 44 2.13 10.67 -5.80
C HIS A 44 3.33 10.41 -4.90
N LEU A 45 3.07 10.13 -3.62
CA LEU A 45 4.14 9.87 -2.66
C LEU A 45 4.90 8.58 -2.97
N LEU A 46 4.22 7.59 -3.53
CA LEU A 46 4.86 6.35 -3.93
C LEU A 46 5.84 6.58 -5.07
N LYS A 47 5.44 7.38 -6.06
CA LYS A 47 6.27 7.65 -7.23
C LYS A 47 7.43 8.61 -6.93
N PHE A 48 7.17 9.65 -6.14
CA PHE A 48 8.14 10.71 -5.88
C PHE A 48 8.57 10.71 -4.42
N ASP A 49 9.66 10.02 -4.14
CA ASP A 49 10.22 9.97 -2.79
C ASP A 49 11.39 10.94 -2.70
N SER A 50 11.39 11.83 -1.69
CA SER A 50 12.43 12.84 -1.56
C SER A 50 13.80 12.26 -1.21
N VAL A 51 13.82 11.06 -0.65
CA VAL A 51 15.09 10.41 -0.26
C VAL A 51 15.55 9.41 -1.33
N HIS A 52 14.62 8.62 -1.88
CA HIS A 52 14.93 7.54 -2.80
C HIS A 52 14.68 7.91 -4.27
N GLY A 53 14.22 9.12 -4.52
CA GLY A 53 14.04 9.62 -5.87
C GLY A 53 12.76 9.14 -6.55
N THR A 54 12.65 9.45 -7.83
CA THR A 54 11.49 9.10 -8.64
C THR A 54 11.53 7.62 -9.02
N TRP A 55 10.44 6.92 -8.74
CA TRP A 55 10.31 5.52 -9.11
C TRP A 55 9.87 5.44 -10.57
N PRO A 56 10.49 4.61 -11.42
CA PRO A 56 10.16 4.57 -12.85
C PRO A 56 8.81 3.93 -13.17
N VAL A 57 8.11 3.36 -12.19
CA VAL A 57 6.78 2.79 -12.41
C VAL A 57 5.73 3.88 -12.29
N GLU A 58 4.76 3.90 -13.21
CA GLU A 58 3.69 4.89 -13.17
C GLU A 58 2.73 4.59 -12.03
N CYS A 59 2.40 5.64 -11.27
CA CYS A 59 1.47 5.54 -10.15
C CYS A 59 0.39 6.62 -10.32
N SER A 60 -0.87 6.22 -10.22
CA SER A 60 -1.99 7.14 -10.36
C SER A 60 -3.17 6.64 -9.53
N ALA A 61 -4.26 7.41 -9.54
CA ALA A 61 -5.50 7.02 -8.88
C ALA A 61 -6.66 7.14 -9.87
N ASP A 62 -7.65 6.28 -9.69
CA ASP A 62 -8.87 6.33 -10.48
C ASP A 62 -10.09 6.12 -9.57
N ALA A 63 -11.27 5.92 -10.14
CA ALA A 63 -12.50 5.75 -9.37
C ALA A 63 -12.49 4.48 -8.51
N ASP A 64 -11.70 3.49 -8.90
CA ASP A 64 -11.66 2.19 -8.22
C ASP A 64 -10.57 2.10 -7.16
N GLY A 65 -9.64 3.04 -7.13
CA GLY A 65 -8.58 3.05 -6.16
C GLY A 65 -7.28 3.61 -6.74
N MET A 66 -6.18 2.90 -6.49
CA MET A 66 -4.85 3.31 -6.93
C MET A 66 -4.38 2.36 -8.04
N ARG A 67 -3.59 2.88 -8.97
CA ARG A 67 -2.96 2.07 -10.02
C ARG A 67 -1.45 2.20 -9.94
N ILE A 68 -0.80 1.05 -10.00
CA ILE A 68 0.67 0.97 -10.02
C ILE A 68 1.02 0.17 -11.27
N GLY A 69 1.62 0.84 -12.27
CA GLY A 69 1.81 0.23 -13.57
C GLY A 69 0.46 -0.19 -14.14
N ASP A 70 0.31 -1.45 -14.49
CA ASP A 70 -0.96 -2.00 -15.01
C ASP A 70 -1.86 -2.59 -13.93
N ALA A 71 -1.41 -2.59 -12.68
CA ALA A 71 -2.14 -3.25 -11.60
C ALA A 71 -3.08 -2.28 -10.89
N GLY A 72 -4.33 -2.71 -10.67
CA GLY A 72 -5.29 -1.99 -9.85
C GLY A 72 -5.14 -2.39 -8.38
N ILE A 73 -5.07 -1.40 -7.50
CA ILE A 73 -4.91 -1.60 -6.07
C ILE A 73 -6.14 -1.02 -5.37
N ALA A 74 -6.86 -1.85 -4.63
CA ALA A 74 -8.01 -1.37 -3.85
C ALA A 74 -7.51 -0.44 -2.76
N TYR A 75 -8.18 0.70 -2.57
CA TYR A 75 -7.74 1.72 -1.62
C TYR A 75 -8.87 2.10 -0.69
N SER A 76 -8.59 2.16 0.60
CA SER A 76 -9.55 2.58 1.60
C SER A 76 -8.90 3.51 2.63
N SER A 77 -9.72 4.15 3.46
CA SER A 77 -9.25 5.13 4.42
C SER A 77 -9.97 4.94 5.77
N ASN A 78 -9.98 3.72 6.25
CA ASN A 78 -10.63 3.38 7.51
C ASN A 78 -9.65 3.51 8.68
N ALA A 79 -10.07 4.15 9.77
CA ALA A 79 -9.21 4.35 10.93
C ALA A 79 -8.93 3.04 11.67
N ALA A 80 -9.90 2.14 11.74
CA ALA A 80 -9.74 0.85 12.40
C ALA A 80 -9.51 -0.23 11.37
N ILE A 81 -8.56 -1.11 11.62
CA ILE A 81 -8.21 -2.18 10.68
C ILE A 81 -9.38 -3.14 10.43
N GLU A 82 -10.20 -3.35 11.45
CA GLU A 82 -11.36 -4.24 11.33
C GLU A 82 -12.48 -3.68 10.46
N ASP A 83 -12.44 -2.39 10.15
CA ASP A 83 -13.43 -1.77 9.27
C ASP A 83 -13.10 -1.97 7.79
N THR A 84 -11.93 -2.51 7.50
CA THR A 84 -11.51 -2.78 6.13
C THR A 84 -11.72 -4.26 5.82
N ASP A 85 -12.32 -4.53 4.69
CA ASP A 85 -12.51 -5.91 4.23
C ASP A 85 -11.24 -6.41 3.56
N TRP A 86 -10.51 -7.27 4.25
CA TRP A 86 -9.25 -7.83 3.77
C TRP A 86 -9.41 -9.20 3.13
N SER A 87 -10.63 -9.60 2.82
CA SER A 87 -10.90 -10.96 2.32
C SER A 87 -10.20 -11.27 0.99
N GLY A 88 -9.84 -10.25 0.22
CA GLY A 88 -9.07 -10.44 -1.01
C GLY A 88 -7.57 -10.65 -0.80
N CYS A 89 -7.10 -10.61 0.44
CA CYS A 89 -5.69 -10.71 0.77
C CYS A 89 -5.38 -12.02 1.48
N ASP A 90 -4.22 -12.59 1.19
CA ASP A 90 -3.72 -13.75 1.93
C ASP A 90 -2.97 -13.32 3.18
N ILE A 91 -2.31 -12.16 3.13
CA ILE A 91 -1.53 -11.59 4.22
C ILE A 91 -1.82 -10.09 4.28
N VAL A 92 -1.93 -9.54 5.48
CA VAL A 92 -2.02 -8.10 5.69
C VAL A 92 -0.81 -7.65 6.50
N ILE A 93 -0.08 -6.68 5.97
CA ILE A 93 1.10 -6.11 6.63
C ILE A 93 0.67 -4.86 7.39
N GLU A 94 0.97 -4.82 8.68
CA GLU A 94 0.69 -3.68 9.52
C GLU A 94 1.87 -2.71 9.46
N ALA A 95 1.68 -1.56 8.84
CA ALA A 95 2.74 -0.59 8.61
C ALA A 95 2.37 0.82 9.11
N THR A 96 1.38 0.94 9.98
CA THR A 96 0.98 2.24 10.53
C THR A 96 1.95 2.75 11.60
N GLY A 97 2.70 1.85 12.21
CA GLY A 97 3.53 2.17 13.36
C GLY A 97 2.78 2.27 14.67
N LYS A 98 1.45 2.20 14.64
CA LYS A 98 0.64 2.39 15.85
C LYS A 98 0.67 1.21 16.80
N HIS A 99 0.86 0.03 16.26
CA HIS A 99 0.76 -1.19 17.05
C HIS A 99 2.08 -1.65 17.65
N HIS A 100 3.19 -1.07 17.22
CA HIS A 100 4.50 -1.43 17.76
C HIS A 100 4.61 -1.19 19.26
N LYS A 101 4.01 -0.11 19.74
CA LYS A 101 4.12 0.30 21.13
C LYS A 101 3.32 -0.58 22.08
N LYS A 102 2.43 -1.40 21.54
CA LYS A 102 1.54 -2.22 22.36
C LYS A 102 2.08 -3.62 22.62
N GLN A 103 3.23 -3.91 22.06
CA GLN A 103 3.82 -5.25 22.14
C GLN A 103 4.89 -5.38 23.21
N ILE A 104 4.97 -4.42 24.05
CA ILE A 104 5.96 -4.39 25.12
C ILE A 104 5.57 -5.31 26.25
#